data_25bc3ca397222f0b6babe07f45c6941c
#
_entry.id   25bc3ca397222f0b6babe07f45c6941c
#
_cell.length_a   1.000
_cell.length_b   1.000
_cell.length_c   1.000
_cell.angle_alpha   90.00
_cell.angle_beta   90.00
_cell.angle_gamma   90.00
#
_symmetry.space_group_name_H-M   'P 1'
#
loop_
_entity.id
_entity.type
_entity.pdbx_description
1 polymer ?
#
loop_
_entity_poly.entity_id
_entity_poly.type
_entity_poly.pdbx_seq_one_letter_code
_entity_poly.pdbx_strand_id
1 'polypeptide(L)'
;TAWDPPRTIVGAPQARTILELGSGVGTAGLTTAMALDTQQTHDLIVTDLPDVCPLLARNTRDFHREGVRVHVRPLAWGDQDAARRILQEFRPTHLLCSDLVYFPDLLAPLLHTLLDVTDRVPDAQVVIAYKIRSLTKEQPFWTALGVWFDMAWTQCLSLIHI
;
A
#
# COMPACT_ATOMS: atom_id res chain seq x y z
N THR A 1 10.26 -0.40 -14.72
CA THR A 1 11.14 -0.47 -13.55
C THR A 1 10.57 -1.49 -12.57
N ALA A 2 11.39 -2.45 -12.14
CA ALA A 2 10.98 -3.41 -11.12
C ALA A 2 10.77 -2.67 -9.80
N TRP A 3 9.68 -2.99 -9.10
CA TRP A 3 9.43 -2.55 -7.75
C TRP A 3 10.42 -3.24 -6.81
N ASP A 4 11.13 -2.47 -5.98
CA ASP A 4 12.01 -2.98 -4.94
C ASP A 4 11.38 -2.63 -3.57
N PRO A 5 10.85 -3.61 -2.81
CA PRO A 5 10.16 -3.35 -1.56
C PRO A 5 11.13 -2.81 -0.51
N PRO A 6 10.71 -1.81 0.29
CA PRO A 6 11.54 -1.23 1.34
C PRO A 6 11.95 -2.27 2.38
N ARG A 7 13.17 -2.18 2.87
CA ARG A 7 13.71 -3.06 3.94
C ARG A 7 12.88 -3.02 5.22
N THR A 8 12.17 -1.93 5.49
CA THR A 8 11.23 -1.82 6.62
C THR A 8 10.09 -2.83 6.52
N ILE A 9 9.67 -3.19 5.31
CA ILE A 9 8.65 -4.22 5.08
C ILE A 9 9.29 -5.61 5.10
N VAL A 10 10.38 -5.82 4.35
CA VAL A 10 10.90 -7.17 4.06
C VAL A 10 12.04 -7.63 4.97
N GLY A 11 12.69 -6.71 5.67
CA GLY A 11 13.95 -6.99 6.39
C GLY A 11 13.82 -7.42 7.85
N ALA A 12 12.61 -7.56 8.41
CA ALA A 12 12.44 -7.90 9.82
C ALA A 12 11.83 -9.31 10.01
N PRO A 13 12.31 -10.06 11.00
CA PRO A 13 11.85 -11.45 11.26
C PRO A 13 10.51 -11.51 11.99
N GLN A 14 9.54 -10.69 11.57
CA GLN A 14 8.23 -10.60 12.19
C GLN A 14 7.13 -10.78 11.14
N ALA A 15 6.00 -11.38 11.55
CA ALA A 15 4.81 -11.44 10.72
C ALA A 15 4.38 -10.04 10.25
N ARG A 16 4.01 -9.92 8.99
CA ARG A 16 3.52 -8.67 8.39
C ARG A 16 2.09 -8.82 7.94
N THR A 17 1.30 -7.80 8.21
CA THR A 17 -0.01 -7.60 7.61
C THR A 17 0.08 -6.34 6.78
N ILE A 18 0.08 -6.47 5.47
CA ILE A 18 0.29 -5.37 4.52
C ILE A 18 -1.05 -5.05 3.87
N LEU A 19 -1.49 -3.81 4.01
CA LEU A 19 -2.65 -3.28 3.30
C LEU A 19 -2.16 -2.41 2.14
N GLU A 20 -2.35 -2.86 0.91
CA GLU A 20 -2.07 -2.08 -0.29
C GLU A 20 -3.29 -1.30 -0.72
N LEU A 21 -3.15 0.00 -0.90
CA LEU A 21 -4.18 0.88 -1.44
C LEU A 21 -3.98 1.06 -2.94
N GLY A 22 -5.08 1.00 -3.72
CA GLY A 22 -5.04 1.21 -5.16
C GLY A 22 -4.10 0.24 -5.87
N SER A 23 -4.26 -1.05 -5.63
CA SER A 23 -3.35 -2.11 -6.11
C SER A 23 -3.32 -2.26 -7.63
N GLY A 24 -4.35 -1.77 -8.35
CA GLY A 24 -4.45 -1.94 -9.80
C GLY A 24 -4.43 -3.41 -10.22
N VAL A 25 -3.35 -3.82 -10.85
CA VAL A 25 -3.13 -5.23 -11.24
C VAL A 25 -2.44 -6.08 -10.15
N GLY A 26 -2.06 -5.48 -9.02
CA GLY A 26 -1.44 -6.17 -7.88
C GLY A 26 0.10 -6.23 -7.92
N THR A 27 0.76 -5.52 -8.83
CA THR A 27 2.21 -5.69 -9.05
C THR A 27 3.05 -5.38 -7.82
N ALA A 28 2.81 -4.26 -7.14
CA ALA A 28 3.66 -3.83 -6.03
C ALA A 28 3.46 -4.73 -4.81
N GLY A 29 2.22 -5.04 -4.44
CA GLY A 29 1.91 -5.94 -3.33
C GLY A 29 2.46 -7.34 -3.54
N LEU A 30 2.20 -7.94 -4.72
CA LEU A 30 2.68 -9.29 -5.01
C LEU A 30 4.21 -9.38 -5.06
N THR A 31 4.90 -8.36 -5.64
CA THR A 31 6.36 -8.31 -5.62
C THR A 31 6.89 -8.14 -4.19
N THR A 32 6.23 -7.32 -3.36
CA THR A 32 6.57 -7.20 -1.94
C THR A 32 6.40 -8.54 -1.23
N ALA A 33 5.29 -9.25 -1.48
CA ALA A 33 5.03 -10.55 -0.89
C ALA A 33 6.09 -11.60 -1.28
N MET A 34 6.61 -11.56 -2.50
CA MET A 34 7.70 -12.45 -2.94
C MET A 34 9.00 -12.25 -2.17
N ALA A 35 9.23 -11.04 -1.63
CA ALA A 35 10.42 -10.70 -0.88
C ALA A 35 10.28 -10.91 0.65
N LEU A 36 9.09 -11.29 1.14
CA LEU A 36 8.87 -11.56 2.56
C LEU A 36 9.59 -12.85 3.01
N ASP A 37 9.95 -12.86 4.29
CA ASP A 37 10.52 -14.03 4.95
C ASP A 37 9.48 -15.18 5.00
N THR A 38 9.91 -16.39 4.72
CA THR A 38 9.04 -17.58 4.74
C THR A 38 8.95 -18.26 6.11
N GLN A 39 9.69 -17.76 7.10
CA GLN A 39 9.66 -18.31 8.47
C GLN A 39 8.40 -17.86 9.24
N GLN A 40 7.70 -16.86 8.73
CA GLN A 40 6.50 -16.28 9.33
C GLN A 40 5.30 -16.40 8.39
N THR A 41 4.10 -16.26 8.96
CA THR A 41 2.89 -16.12 8.15
C THR A 41 2.54 -14.66 8.00
N HIS A 42 2.38 -14.21 6.75
CA HIS A 42 2.05 -12.85 6.38
C HIS A 42 0.68 -12.78 5.72
N ASP A 43 -0.02 -11.67 5.91
CA ASP A 43 -1.23 -11.33 5.18
C ASP A 43 -0.95 -10.15 4.24
N LEU A 44 -1.26 -10.31 2.97
CA LEU A 44 -1.28 -9.24 1.98
C LEU A 44 -2.72 -8.96 1.59
N ILE A 45 -3.23 -7.80 1.96
CA ILE A 45 -4.55 -7.32 1.58
C ILE A 45 -4.37 -6.32 0.44
N VAL A 46 -4.73 -6.73 -0.77
CA VAL A 46 -4.70 -5.87 -1.96
C VAL A 46 -6.08 -5.26 -2.17
N THR A 47 -6.12 -3.93 -2.31
CA THR A 47 -7.40 -3.21 -2.41
C THR A 47 -7.45 -2.27 -3.60
N ASP A 48 -8.65 -2.15 -4.18
CA ASP A 48 -8.94 -1.20 -5.24
C ASP A 48 -10.45 -0.91 -5.28
N LEU A 49 -10.90 -0.16 -6.28
CA LEU A 49 -12.31 0.04 -6.54
C LEU A 49 -13.04 -1.30 -6.74
N PRO A 50 -14.32 -1.40 -6.36
CA PRO A 50 -15.10 -2.65 -6.53
C PRO A 50 -15.04 -3.22 -7.94
N ASP A 51 -15.06 -2.37 -8.96
CA ASP A 51 -15.02 -2.78 -10.38
C ASP A 51 -13.65 -3.30 -10.82
N VAL A 52 -12.57 -2.97 -10.11
CA VAL A 52 -11.20 -3.45 -10.37
C VAL A 52 -10.94 -4.77 -9.67
N CYS A 53 -11.59 -5.03 -8.53
CA CYS A 53 -11.38 -6.23 -7.72
C CYS A 53 -11.52 -7.56 -8.48
N PRO A 54 -12.44 -7.76 -9.45
CA PRO A 54 -12.49 -8.99 -10.23
C PRO A 54 -11.22 -9.25 -11.05
N LEU A 55 -10.61 -8.20 -11.64
CA LEU A 55 -9.34 -8.32 -12.35
C LEU A 55 -8.20 -8.65 -11.37
N LEU A 56 -8.15 -7.94 -10.25
CA LEU A 56 -7.16 -8.14 -9.21
C LEU A 56 -7.24 -9.57 -8.63
N ALA A 57 -8.45 -10.07 -8.36
CA ALA A 57 -8.67 -11.44 -7.90
C ALA A 57 -8.21 -12.50 -8.93
N ARG A 58 -8.40 -12.22 -10.23
CA ARG A 58 -7.88 -13.09 -11.28
C ARG A 58 -6.36 -13.12 -11.30
N ASN A 59 -5.71 -11.97 -11.15
CA ASN A 59 -4.25 -11.85 -11.19
C ASN A 59 -3.58 -12.47 -9.95
N THR A 60 -4.28 -12.49 -8.81
CA THR A 60 -3.76 -13.05 -7.55
C THR A 60 -4.06 -14.54 -7.38
N ARG A 61 -4.93 -15.13 -8.21
CA ARG A 61 -5.40 -16.52 -8.08
C ARG A 61 -4.27 -17.55 -8.07
N ASP A 62 -3.32 -17.38 -8.97
CA ASP A 62 -2.21 -18.31 -9.18
C ASP A 62 -0.93 -17.88 -8.45
N PHE A 63 -1.04 -16.84 -7.60
CA PHE A 63 0.07 -16.41 -6.78
C PHE A 63 0.26 -17.38 -5.62
N HIS A 64 1.45 -17.98 -5.58
CA HIS A 64 1.86 -18.88 -4.50
C HIS A 64 3.19 -18.42 -3.91
N ARG A 65 3.18 -18.14 -2.63
CA ARG A 65 4.37 -17.91 -1.81
C ARG A 65 4.16 -18.55 -0.45
N GLU A 66 5.06 -19.44 -0.05
CA GLU A 66 5.02 -20.04 1.28
C GLU A 66 5.01 -18.94 2.36
N GLY A 67 4.18 -19.12 3.37
CA GLY A 67 4.01 -18.14 4.44
C GLY A 67 3.20 -16.89 4.06
N VAL A 68 2.65 -16.76 2.84
CA VAL A 68 1.87 -15.58 2.44
C VAL A 68 0.44 -15.95 2.07
N ARG A 69 -0.52 -15.25 2.66
CA ARG A 69 -1.94 -15.29 2.30
C ARG A 69 -2.32 -13.99 1.62
N VAL A 70 -2.93 -14.08 0.44
CA VAL A 70 -3.38 -12.91 -0.32
C VAL A 70 -4.90 -12.78 -0.23
N HIS A 71 -5.36 -11.57 0.09
CA HIS A 71 -6.76 -11.21 0.24
C HIS A 71 -7.10 -10.05 -0.68
N VAL A 72 -8.15 -10.17 -1.48
CA VAL A 72 -8.66 -9.06 -2.30
C VAL A 72 -9.86 -8.46 -1.59
N ARG A 73 -9.86 -7.15 -1.38
CA ARG A 73 -10.96 -6.41 -0.74
C ARG A 73 -11.25 -5.12 -1.50
N PRO A 74 -12.52 -4.78 -1.72
CA PRO A 74 -12.87 -3.48 -2.29
C PRO A 74 -12.64 -2.38 -1.26
N LEU A 75 -11.96 -1.31 -1.68
CA LEU A 75 -11.75 -0.10 -0.90
C LEU A 75 -11.57 1.09 -1.84
N ALA A 76 -12.64 1.84 -2.04
CA ALA A 76 -12.53 3.18 -2.63
C ALA A 76 -11.94 4.14 -1.60
N TRP A 77 -11.03 5.00 -2.02
CA TRP A 77 -10.47 6.00 -1.12
C TRP A 77 -11.56 6.94 -0.60
N GLY A 78 -11.57 7.18 0.71
CA GLY A 78 -12.62 7.94 1.41
C GLY A 78 -13.79 7.08 1.91
N ASP A 79 -13.90 5.80 1.52
CA ASP A 79 -14.92 4.88 2.04
C ASP A 79 -14.51 4.35 3.43
N GLN A 80 -14.93 5.08 4.46
CA GLN A 80 -14.64 4.74 5.85
C GLN A 80 -15.29 3.42 6.29
N ASP A 81 -16.44 3.06 5.72
CA ASP A 81 -17.11 1.81 6.10
C ASP A 81 -16.39 0.61 5.50
N ALA A 82 -15.89 0.70 4.27
CA ALA A 82 -15.05 -0.33 3.68
C ALA A 82 -13.73 -0.47 4.46
N ALA A 83 -13.07 0.64 4.78
CA ALA A 83 -11.87 0.63 5.61
C ALA A 83 -12.11 -0.04 6.97
N ARG A 84 -13.21 0.32 7.65
CA ARG A 84 -13.59 -0.27 8.94
C ARG A 84 -13.80 -1.78 8.85
N ARG A 85 -14.48 -2.28 7.82
CA ARG A 85 -14.67 -3.73 7.61
C ARG A 85 -13.33 -4.46 7.45
N ILE A 86 -12.40 -3.90 6.67
CA ILE A 86 -11.06 -4.47 6.51
C ILE A 86 -10.32 -4.51 7.85
N LEU A 87 -10.38 -3.42 8.64
CA LEU A 87 -9.69 -3.33 9.93
C LEU A 87 -10.31 -4.18 11.05
N GLN A 88 -11.57 -4.62 10.91
CA GLN A 88 -12.17 -5.62 11.78
C GLN A 88 -11.62 -7.03 11.51
N GLU A 89 -11.24 -7.32 10.25
CA GLU A 89 -10.70 -8.61 9.83
C GLU A 89 -9.17 -8.67 9.97
N PHE A 90 -8.49 -7.55 9.69
CA PHE A 90 -7.03 -7.46 9.66
C PHE A 90 -6.52 -6.28 10.49
N ARG A 91 -5.33 -6.46 11.07
CA ARG A 91 -4.61 -5.36 11.73
C ARG A 91 -3.31 -5.05 10.95
N PRO A 92 -3.35 -4.14 10.00
CA PRO A 92 -2.18 -3.81 9.17
C PRO A 92 -0.99 -3.33 10.01
N THR A 93 0.19 -3.86 9.70
CA THR A 93 1.46 -3.35 10.18
C THR A 93 2.06 -2.33 9.22
N HIS A 94 1.66 -2.42 7.94
CA HIS A 94 2.12 -1.52 6.88
C HIS A 94 0.97 -1.19 5.94
N LEU A 95 0.92 0.08 5.51
CA LEU A 95 0.13 0.53 4.38
C LEU A 95 1.09 0.73 3.21
N LEU A 96 0.80 0.11 2.08
CA LEU A 96 1.58 0.22 0.86
C LEU A 96 0.81 1.06 -0.17
N CYS A 97 1.42 2.13 -0.65
CA CYS A 97 0.89 3.03 -1.66
C CYS A 97 1.89 3.13 -2.81
N SER A 98 1.60 2.52 -3.94
CA SER A 98 2.48 2.54 -5.09
C SER A 98 1.89 3.33 -6.24
N ASP A 99 2.51 4.47 -6.56
CA ASP A 99 2.16 5.31 -7.70
C ASP A 99 0.74 5.92 -7.64
N LEU A 100 0.27 6.31 -6.46
CA LEU A 100 -1.09 6.80 -6.23
C LEU A 100 -1.21 8.33 -6.30
N VAL A 101 -0.09 9.06 -6.23
CA VAL A 101 -0.08 10.54 -6.18
C VAL A 101 -0.02 11.09 -7.61
N TYR A 102 -1.16 11.16 -8.30
CA TYR A 102 -1.20 11.62 -9.70
C TYR A 102 -2.46 12.42 -10.10
N PHE A 103 -3.65 12.10 -9.59
CA PHE A 103 -4.87 12.86 -9.85
C PHE A 103 -5.20 13.79 -8.69
N PRO A 104 -5.20 15.13 -8.88
CA PRO A 104 -5.46 16.08 -7.79
C PRO A 104 -6.75 15.82 -7.03
N ASP A 105 -7.83 15.47 -7.72
CA ASP A 105 -9.16 15.24 -7.13
C ASP A 105 -9.20 14.00 -6.21
N LEU A 106 -8.26 13.09 -6.37
CA LEU A 106 -8.15 11.86 -5.56
C LEU A 106 -7.22 11.98 -4.37
N LEU A 107 -6.43 13.06 -4.28
CA LEU A 107 -5.43 13.22 -3.22
C LEU A 107 -6.06 13.44 -1.84
N ALA A 108 -7.17 14.20 -1.76
CA ALA A 108 -7.88 14.38 -0.51
C ALA A 108 -8.55 13.06 -0.03
N PRO A 109 -9.30 12.30 -0.84
CA PRO A 109 -9.78 10.98 -0.47
C PRO A 109 -8.67 10.01 -0.04
N LEU A 110 -7.52 10.00 -0.72
CA LEU A 110 -6.37 9.18 -0.35
C LEU A 110 -5.85 9.54 1.04
N LEU A 111 -5.63 10.84 1.31
CA LEU A 111 -5.18 11.33 2.61
C LEU A 111 -6.17 10.94 3.72
N HIS A 112 -7.48 11.12 3.48
CA HIS A 112 -8.50 10.72 4.45
C HIS A 112 -8.46 9.22 4.75
N THR A 113 -8.24 8.38 3.74
CA THR A 113 -8.10 6.93 3.95
C THR A 113 -6.87 6.59 4.78
N LEU A 114 -5.73 7.25 4.50
CA LEU A 114 -4.51 7.06 5.29
C LEU A 114 -4.74 7.44 6.75
N LEU A 115 -5.34 8.60 7.00
CA LEU A 115 -5.64 9.08 8.36
C LEU A 115 -6.62 8.16 9.08
N ASP A 116 -7.72 7.75 8.43
CA ASP A 116 -8.72 6.87 9.05
C ASP A 116 -8.16 5.49 9.42
N VAL A 117 -7.28 4.94 8.59
CA VAL A 117 -6.61 3.67 8.89
C VAL A 117 -5.58 3.82 10.00
N THR A 118 -4.72 4.84 9.94
CA THR A 118 -3.65 5.02 10.94
C THR A 118 -4.17 5.48 12.30
N ASP A 119 -5.28 6.22 12.35
CA ASP A 119 -5.96 6.53 13.62
C ASP A 119 -6.39 5.24 14.38
N ARG A 120 -6.79 4.21 13.65
CA ARG A 120 -7.22 2.91 14.20
C ARG A 120 -6.07 1.94 14.46
N VAL A 121 -4.98 2.07 13.73
CA VAL A 121 -3.75 1.27 13.87
C VAL A 121 -2.52 2.19 13.90
N PRO A 122 -2.31 2.91 15.02
CA PRO A 122 -1.28 3.97 15.11
C PRO A 122 0.16 3.50 14.89
N ASP A 123 0.42 2.21 15.11
CA ASP A 123 1.75 1.62 14.92
C ASP A 123 2.03 1.21 13.46
N ALA A 124 1.03 1.35 12.56
CA ALA A 124 1.19 0.99 11.16
C ALA A 124 2.11 1.99 10.44
N GLN A 125 3.08 1.48 9.70
CA GLN A 125 3.95 2.30 8.86
C GLN A 125 3.32 2.54 7.49
N VAL A 126 3.35 3.78 7.03
CA VAL A 126 2.90 4.13 5.67
C VAL A 126 4.10 4.19 4.74
N VAL A 127 4.08 3.40 3.69
CA VAL A 127 5.12 3.36 2.66
C VAL A 127 4.53 3.85 1.35
N ILE A 128 5.05 4.98 0.86
CA ILE A 128 4.61 5.58 -0.39
C ILE A 128 5.75 5.56 -1.40
N ALA A 129 5.56 4.81 -2.47
CA ALA A 129 6.42 4.86 -3.64
C ALA A 129 5.74 5.65 -4.75
N TYR A 130 6.41 6.68 -5.26
CA TYR A 130 5.81 7.51 -6.31
C TYR A 130 6.88 8.08 -7.25
N LYS A 131 6.43 8.49 -8.43
CA LYS A 131 7.24 9.25 -9.38
C LYS A 131 6.70 10.68 -9.47
N ILE A 132 7.56 11.67 -9.29
CA ILE A 132 7.21 13.08 -9.47
C ILE A 132 6.72 13.29 -10.91
N ARG A 133 5.49 13.78 -11.07
CA ARG A 133 4.91 14.15 -12.38
C ARG A 133 4.67 15.64 -12.48
N SER A 134 4.26 16.28 -11.37
CA SER A 134 4.00 17.72 -11.30
C SER A 134 4.13 18.21 -9.87
N LEU A 135 5.28 18.77 -9.52
CA LEU A 135 5.52 19.32 -8.18
C LEU A 135 4.41 20.27 -7.72
N THR A 136 3.97 21.17 -8.59
CA THR A 136 2.94 22.16 -8.25
C THR A 136 1.60 21.53 -7.89
N LYS A 137 1.19 20.43 -8.58
CA LYS A 137 -0.08 19.74 -8.32
C LYS A 137 -0.01 18.80 -7.13
N GLU A 138 1.16 18.25 -6.85
CA GLU A 138 1.42 17.24 -5.82
C GLU A 138 1.80 17.88 -4.48
N GLN A 139 2.41 19.07 -4.50
CA GLN A 139 2.87 19.76 -3.29
C GLN A 139 1.79 19.92 -2.21
N PRO A 140 0.53 20.29 -2.51
CA PRO A 140 -0.51 20.40 -1.48
C PRO A 140 -0.75 19.10 -0.71
N PHE A 141 -0.69 17.94 -1.42
CA PHE A 141 -0.82 16.63 -0.80
C PHE A 141 0.34 16.35 0.18
N TRP A 142 1.58 16.57 -0.26
CA TRP A 142 2.75 16.35 0.59
C TRP A 142 2.79 17.29 1.79
N THR A 143 2.37 18.54 1.61
CA THR A 143 2.25 19.51 2.70
C THR A 143 1.20 19.05 3.72
N ALA A 144 0.03 18.60 3.25
CA ALA A 144 -1.02 18.11 4.14
C ALA A 144 -0.61 16.80 4.83
N LEU A 145 0.04 15.87 4.11
CA LEU A 145 0.55 14.63 4.69
C LEU A 145 1.55 14.89 5.81
N GLY A 146 2.48 15.83 5.61
CA GLY A 146 3.50 16.21 6.59
C GLY A 146 2.97 16.88 7.85
N VAL A 147 1.70 17.30 7.89
CA VAL A 147 1.04 17.76 9.13
C VAL A 147 0.75 16.62 10.08
N TRP A 148 0.49 15.43 9.53
CA TRP A 148 -0.01 14.26 10.26
C TRP A 148 1.02 13.12 10.41
N PHE A 149 2.02 13.09 9.53
CA PHE A 149 3.00 12.01 9.47
C PHE A 149 4.43 12.54 9.53
N ASP A 150 5.24 11.91 10.36
CA ASP A 150 6.70 12.09 10.30
C ASP A 150 7.23 11.36 9.07
N MET A 151 7.77 12.11 8.10
CA MET A 151 8.23 11.58 6.83
C MET A 151 9.73 11.33 6.84
N ALA A 152 10.14 10.11 6.50
CA ALA A 152 11.52 9.75 6.23
C ALA A 152 11.69 9.35 4.76
N TRP A 153 12.69 9.91 4.08
CA TRP A 153 13.03 9.52 2.73
C TRP A 153 13.87 8.25 2.74
N THR A 154 13.40 7.20 2.09
CA THR A 154 14.20 6.01 1.80
C THR A 154 14.58 6.05 0.31
N GLN A 155 15.88 5.99 -0.01
CA GLN A 155 16.29 5.85 -1.39
C GLN A 155 15.97 4.45 -1.89
N CYS A 156 15.03 4.34 -2.81
CA CYS A 156 14.93 3.18 -3.68
C CYS A 156 16.07 3.27 -4.69
N LEU A 157 17.09 2.42 -4.56
CA LEU A 157 18.16 2.30 -5.56
C LEU A 157 17.66 1.52 -6.78
N SER A 158 16.69 2.05 -7.49
CA SER A 158 16.46 1.63 -8.88
C SER A 158 17.10 2.68 -9.79
N LEU A 159 18.34 2.42 -10.17
CA LEU A 159 19.00 3.14 -11.24
C LEU A 159 18.20 2.93 -12.54
N ILE A 160 17.46 3.96 -12.93
CA ILE A 160 16.96 4.05 -14.31
C ILE A 160 18.16 4.52 -15.14
N HIS A 161 18.86 3.59 -15.76
CA HIS A 161 19.63 3.91 -16.96
C HIS A 161 18.65 3.95 -18.13
N ILE A 162 18.44 5.15 -18.66
CA ILE A 162 17.84 5.38 -19.96
C ILE A 162 18.94 5.21 -20.99
#